data_3b2d72b1241fc8e9f92f092b59a6e43d
#
_entry.id   3b2d72b1241fc8e9f92f092b59a6e43d
#
_cell.length_a   1.000
_cell.length_b   1.000
_cell.length_c   1.000
_cell.angle_alpha   90.00
_cell.angle_beta   90.00
_cell.angle_gamma   90.00
#
_symmetry.space_group_name_H-M   'P 1'
#
loop_
_entity.id
_entity.type
_entity.pdbx_description
1 polymer ?
#
loop_
_entity_poly.entity_id
_entity_poly.type
_entity_poly.pdbx_seq_one_letter_code
_entity_poly.pdbx_strand_id
1 'polypeptide(L)'
;MANNYTRYKFYVIGVGGTGSLLARDLPKLLLGTSHKMMLVDGDTVESKNIERQGYQAQDVGDNKALALSRKINSLYPIECEFDDKYCTYESLFALIQDDKGYVPVIIGCVDNDATRMILEKVFKKLDDVIYIDSANSEYEGNIYITTKKDGIQQSNLRSQCYKFDLDKHPLDVSCQEQAAKGNVQFLVTNAKMAVSILEHCNALIMYQLKEGVQLVNRFETVFYDWSYTW
;
A
#
# COMPACT_ATOMS: atom_id res chain seq x y z
N MET A 1 -7.13 1.17 -34.35
CA MET A 1 -7.25 2.10 -33.22
C MET A 1 -6.53 1.45 -32.06
N ALA A 2 -5.41 2.01 -31.59
CA ALA A 2 -4.76 1.48 -30.41
C ALA A 2 -5.69 1.74 -29.22
N ASN A 3 -6.17 0.66 -28.61
CA ASN A 3 -6.88 0.78 -27.33
C ASN A 3 -5.86 1.30 -26.31
N ASN A 4 -5.92 2.59 -26.01
CA ASN A 4 -5.12 3.22 -24.97
C ASN A 4 -5.71 2.82 -23.59
N TYR A 5 -5.59 1.53 -23.23
CA TYR A 5 -5.88 1.12 -21.86
C TYR A 5 -4.77 1.67 -20.95
N THR A 6 -5.16 2.42 -19.93
CA THR A 6 -4.24 2.89 -18.89
C THR A 6 -3.58 1.69 -18.23
N ARG A 7 -2.26 1.66 -18.19
CA ARG A 7 -1.49 0.63 -17.50
C ARG A 7 -1.12 1.16 -16.12
N TYR A 8 -1.39 0.39 -15.09
CA TYR A 8 -1.06 0.73 -13.71
C TYR A 8 0.10 -0.13 -13.20
N LYS A 9 0.99 0.46 -12.39
CA LYS A 9 1.91 -0.29 -11.55
C LYS A 9 1.59 0.00 -10.09
N PHE A 10 1.30 -1.06 -9.34
CA PHE A 10 0.89 -1.02 -7.94
C PHE A 10 2.12 -1.17 -7.04
N TYR A 11 2.48 -0.12 -6.31
CA TYR A 11 3.55 -0.10 -5.34
C TYR A 11 2.95 -0.27 -3.95
N VAL A 12 3.06 -1.44 -3.35
CA VAL A 12 2.59 -1.72 -1.98
C VAL A 12 3.73 -1.43 -1.03
N ILE A 13 3.60 -0.33 -0.29
CA ILE A 13 4.61 0.15 0.65
C ILE A 13 4.23 -0.28 2.06
N GLY A 14 5.07 -1.11 2.66
CA GLY A 14 4.78 -1.82 3.91
C GLY A 14 3.98 -3.10 3.66
N VAL A 15 4.62 -4.26 3.84
CA VAL A 15 3.97 -5.57 3.72
C VAL A 15 3.89 -6.28 5.08
N GLY A 16 3.54 -5.50 6.12
CA GLY A 16 3.22 -5.97 7.47
C GLY A 16 1.82 -6.57 7.58
N GLY A 17 1.04 -6.11 8.56
CA GLY A 17 -0.32 -6.62 8.84
C GLY A 17 -1.26 -6.56 7.64
N THR A 18 -1.61 -5.35 7.20
CA THR A 18 -2.53 -5.10 6.08
C THR A 18 -1.89 -5.44 4.74
N GLY A 19 -0.67 -4.93 4.49
CA GLY A 19 -0.03 -5.06 3.18
C GLY A 19 0.29 -6.50 2.78
N SER A 20 0.66 -7.37 3.72
CA SER A 20 0.93 -8.78 3.41
C SER A 20 -0.35 -9.55 3.02
N LEU A 21 -1.48 -9.21 3.63
CA LEU A 21 -2.78 -9.80 3.29
C LEU A 21 -3.31 -9.25 1.95
N LEU A 22 -3.08 -7.97 1.66
CA LEU A 22 -3.36 -7.40 0.34
C LEU A 22 -2.52 -8.08 -0.75
N ALA A 23 -1.21 -8.25 -0.51
CA ALA A 23 -0.28 -8.88 -1.45
C ALA A 23 -0.65 -10.33 -1.80
N ARG A 24 -1.40 -11.04 -0.96
CA ARG A 24 -1.94 -12.36 -1.25
C ARG A 24 -2.98 -12.37 -2.38
N ASP A 25 -3.83 -11.35 -2.43
CA ASP A 25 -5.00 -11.35 -3.32
C ASP A 25 -4.89 -10.37 -4.50
N LEU A 26 -4.14 -9.26 -4.37
CA LEU A 26 -3.90 -8.30 -5.45
C LEU A 26 -3.39 -8.96 -6.76
N PRO A 27 -2.45 -9.93 -6.73
CA PRO A 27 -1.99 -10.61 -7.94
C PRO A 27 -3.11 -11.19 -8.79
N LYS A 28 -4.20 -11.66 -8.14
CA LYS A 28 -5.34 -12.28 -8.84
C LYS A 28 -6.11 -11.27 -9.71
N LEU A 29 -6.16 -10.01 -9.29
CA LEU A 29 -6.77 -8.94 -10.10
C LEU A 29 -5.92 -8.58 -11.32
N LEU A 30 -4.61 -8.86 -11.27
CA LEU A 30 -3.67 -8.50 -12.32
C LEU A 30 -3.52 -9.59 -13.39
N LEU A 31 -4.08 -10.79 -13.17
CA LEU A 31 -3.99 -11.91 -14.12
C LEU A 31 -4.59 -11.54 -15.48
N GLY A 32 -3.83 -11.78 -16.54
CA GLY A 32 -4.26 -11.49 -17.92
C GLY A 32 -4.31 -10.01 -18.28
N THR A 33 -3.84 -9.11 -17.38
CA THR A 33 -3.74 -7.68 -17.64
C THR A 33 -2.31 -7.27 -17.98
N SER A 34 -2.12 -6.01 -18.39
CA SER A 34 -0.79 -5.40 -18.57
C SER A 34 -0.34 -4.61 -17.33
N HIS A 35 -1.06 -4.72 -16.22
CA HIS A 35 -0.68 -4.07 -14.97
C HIS A 35 0.47 -4.82 -14.30
N LYS A 36 1.22 -4.10 -13.46
CA LYS A 36 2.36 -4.63 -12.70
C LYS A 36 2.21 -4.37 -11.21
N MET A 37 3.01 -5.05 -10.41
CA MET A 37 3.09 -4.78 -8.97
C MET A 37 4.51 -4.88 -8.44
N MET A 38 4.75 -4.14 -7.35
CA MET A 38 5.99 -4.12 -6.60
C MET A 38 5.69 -4.07 -5.10
N LEU A 39 6.47 -4.79 -4.31
CA LEU A 39 6.40 -4.79 -2.85
C LEU A 39 7.63 -4.08 -2.28
N VAL A 40 7.43 -3.21 -1.30
CA VAL A 40 8.52 -2.46 -0.66
C VAL A 40 8.43 -2.59 0.86
N ASP A 41 9.42 -3.21 1.48
CA ASP A 41 9.50 -3.37 2.93
C ASP A 41 10.94 -3.70 3.37
N GLY A 42 11.48 -2.93 4.32
CA GLY A 42 12.83 -3.15 4.84
C GLY A 42 12.93 -4.16 5.99
N ASP A 43 11.78 -4.64 6.51
CA ASP A 43 11.75 -5.53 7.66
C ASP A 43 12.04 -6.99 7.29
N THR A 44 12.42 -7.74 8.32
CA THR A 44 12.56 -9.20 8.27
C THR A 44 11.34 -9.88 8.90
N VAL A 45 10.96 -11.04 8.38
CA VAL A 45 9.87 -11.85 8.95
C VAL A 45 10.31 -12.44 10.29
N GLU A 46 9.54 -12.18 11.33
CA GLU A 46 9.71 -12.73 12.66
C GLU A 46 8.62 -13.77 12.99
N SER A 47 8.88 -14.70 13.90
CA SER A 47 7.92 -15.74 14.30
C SER A 47 6.57 -15.16 14.76
N LYS A 48 6.58 -14.00 15.47
CA LYS A 48 5.38 -13.29 15.92
C LYS A 48 4.52 -12.72 14.79
N ASN A 49 5.07 -12.64 13.56
CA ASN A 49 4.34 -12.11 12.41
C ASN A 49 3.36 -13.13 11.83
N ILE A 50 3.61 -14.45 12.01
CA ILE A 50 2.84 -15.54 11.40
C ILE A 50 1.37 -15.51 11.83
N GLU A 51 1.09 -15.10 13.06
CA GLU A 51 -0.26 -15.11 13.62
C GLU A 51 -1.21 -14.10 12.96
N ARG A 52 -0.68 -13.02 12.38
CA ARG A 52 -1.48 -11.87 11.90
C ARG A 52 -1.08 -11.29 10.55
N GLN A 53 -0.06 -11.85 9.91
CA GLN A 53 0.46 -11.42 8.61
C GLN A 53 0.47 -12.58 7.62
N GLY A 54 0.69 -12.30 6.34
CA GLY A 54 0.64 -13.28 5.25
C GLY A 54 1.86 -14.21 5.14
N TYR A 55 2.59 -14.42 6.25
CA TYR A 55 3.83 -15.22 6.29
C TYR A 55 3.61 -16.61 6.89
N GLN A 56 4.54 -17.51 6.61
CA GLN A 56 4.58 -18.88 7.12
C GLN A 56 5.89 -19.13 7.87
N ALA A 57 5.96 -20.23 8.63
CA ALA A 57 7.14 -20.55 9.42
C ALA A 57 8.44 -20.59 8.62
N GLN A 58 8.37 -21.05 7.37
CA GLN A 58 9.52 -21.13 6.46
C GLN A 58 10.05 -19.76 5.99
N ASP A 59 9.27 -18.69 6.16
CA ASP A 59 9.67 -17.33 5.76
C ASP A 59 10.46 -16.60 6.85
N VAL A 60 10.49 -17.14 8.08
CA VAL A 60 11.16 -16.52 9.21
C VAL A 60 12.64 -16.35 8.93
N GLY A 61 13.13 -15.10 9.04
CA GLY A 61 14.49 -14.70 8.72
C GLY A 61 14.66 -14.10 7.31
N ASP A 62 13.72 -14.29 6.40
CA ASP A 62 13.74 -13.61 5.09
C ASP A 62 13.23 -12.16 5.19
N ASN A 63 13.67 -11.29 4.27
CA ASN A 63 13.04 -9.98 4.12
C ASN A 63 11.56 -10.15 3.71
N LYS A 64 10.69 -9.31 4.26
CA LYS A 64 9.23 -9.38 4.07
C LYS A 64 8.80 -9.25 2.62
N ALA A 65 9.30 -8.24 1.90
CA ALA A 65 8.95 -8.00 0.50
C ALA A 65 9.46 -9.12 -0.40
N LEU A 66 10.69 -9.58 -0.18
CA LEU A 66 11.30 -10.69 -0.92
C LEU A 66 10.52 -12.01 -0.72
N ALA A 67 10.15 -12.36 0.53
CA ALA A 67 9.43 -13.59 0.83
C ALA A 67 8.08 -13.66 0.11
N LEU A 68 7.31 -12.56 0.11
CA LEU A 68 6.02 -12.49 -0.60
C LEU A 68 6.20 -12.46 -2.11
N SER A 69 7.15 -11.69 -2.63
CA SER A 69 7.44 -11.63 -4.07
C SER A 69 7.76 -13.01 -4.62
N ARG A 70 8.63 -13.79 -3.96
CA ARG A 70 8.94 -15.18 -4.33
C ARG A 70 7.70 -16.07 -4.39
N LYS A 71 6.81 -15.96 -3.38
CA LYS A 71 5.55 -16.73 -3.34
C LYS A 71 4.64 -16.36 -4.51
N ILE A 72 4.44 -15.06 -4.73
CA ILE A 72 3.58 -14.55 -5.80
C ILE A 72 4.10 -15.07 -7.16
N ASN A 73 5.38 -14.88 -7.42
CA ASN A 73 6.01 -15.32 -8.69
C ASN A 73 5.99 -16.84 -8.88
N SER A 74 5.92 -17.62 -7.80
CA SER A 74 5.79 -19.08 -7.88
C SER A 74 4.36 -19.57 -8.13
N LEU A 75 3.36 -18.77 -7.71
CA LEU A 75 1.94 -19.16 -7.75
C LEU A 75 1.18 -18.58 -8.95
N TYR A 76 1.62 -17.43 -9.47
CA TYR A 76 0.90 -16.69 -10.50
C TYR A 76 1.81 -16.35 -11.67
N PRO A 77 1.29 -16.38 -12.93
CA PRO A 77 2.05 -15.98 -14.12
C PRO A 77 2.10 -14.46 -14.26
N ILE A 78 2.56 -13.77 -13.23
CA ILE A 78 2.81 -12.32 -13.18
C ILE A 78 4.19 -12.06 -12.62
N GLU A 79 4.74 -10.90 -12.92
CA GLU A 79 5.99 -10.42 -12.32
C GLU A 79 5.66 -9.53 -11.13
N CYS A 80 5.99 -9.98 -9.91
CA CYS A 80 5.97 -9.18 -8.70
C CYS A 80 7.39 -8.80 -8.35
N GLU A 81 7.72 -7.54 -8.54
CA GLU A 81 9.01 -6.96 -8.17
C GLU A 81 9.07 -6.69 -6.66
N PHE A 82 10.25 -6.47 -6.11
CA PHE A 82 10.42 -6.09 -4.70
C PHE A 82 11.59 -5.12 -4.49
N ASP A 83 11.49 -4.32 -3.44
CA ASP A 83 12.61 -3.59 -2.83
C ASP A 83 12.68 -4.01 -1.34
N ASP A 84 13.84 -4.52 -0.93
CA ASP A 84 14.11 -5.04 0.42
C ASP A 84 14.58 -3.97 1.41
N LYS A 85 14.39 -2.70 1.05
CA LYS A 85 14.76 -1.55 1.86
C LYS A 85 13.55 -0.79 2.37
N TYR A 86 13.74 -0.05 3.45
CA TYR A 86 12.75 0.93 3.88
C TYR A 86 12.57 2.03 2.82
N CYS A 87 11.32 2.35 2.53
CA CYS A 87 10.95 3.35 1.55
C CYS A 87 11.49 4.73 1.91
N THR A 88 12.25 5.35 1.01
CA THR A 88 12.65 6.75 1.08
C THR A 88 12.04 7.52 -0.09
N TYR A 89 12.06 8.86 0.00
CA TYR A 89 11.60 9.69 -1.11
C TYR A 89 12.39 9.39 -2.39
N GLU A 90 13.72 9.33 -2.26
CA GLU A 90 14.64 9.13 -3.39
C GLU A 90 14.45 7.76 -4.03
N SER A 91 14.34 6.69 -3.22
CA SER A 91 14.17 5.33 -3.73
C SER A 91 12.83 5.16 -4.45
N LEU A 92 11.73 5.55 -3.83
CA LEU A 92 10.40 5.41 -4.46
C LEU A 92 10.24 6.28 -5.70
N PHE A 93 10.73 7.53 -5.64
CA PHE A 93 10.66 8.42 -6.80
C PHE A 93 11.47 7.89 -7.98
N ALA A 94 12.67 7.34 -7.73
CA ALA A 94 13.50 6.71 -8.77
C ALA A 94 12.80 5.48 -9.38
N LEU A 95 12.27 4.57 -8.56
CA LEU A 95 11.53 3.39 -9.02
C LEU A 95 10.36 3.78 -9.94
N ILE A 96 9.59 4.80 -9.56
CA ILE A 96 8.47 5.28 -10.38
C ILE A 96 8.95 5.92 -11.69
N GLN A 97 10.04 6.67 -11.68
CA GLN A 97 10.60 7.30 -12.90
C GLN A 97 11.16 6.27 -13.89
N ASP A 98 11.63 5.13 -13.42
CA ASP A 98 12.13 4.04 -14.27
C ASP A 98 10.99 3.28 -14.96
N ASP A 99 9.77 3.31 -14.41
CA ASP A 99 8.59 2.59 -14.90
C ASP A 99 7.77 3.40 -15.91
N LYS A 100 8.41 3.89 -16.95
CA LYS A 100 7.77 4.69 -18.01
C LYS A 100 6.59 3.97 -18.66
N GLY A 101 5.48 4.69 -18.80
CA GLY A 101 4.27 4.21 -19.46
C GLY A 101 3.31 3.46 -18.53
N TYR A 102 3.53 3.53 -17.21
CA TYR A 102 2.58 3.14 -16.19
C TYR A 102 2.15 4.36 -15.37
N VAL A 103 0.87 4.41 -15.01
CA VAL A 103 0.40 5.33 -13.96
C VAL A 103 0.66 4.64 -12.61
N PRO A 104 1.46 5.26 -11.73
CA PRO A 104 1.76 4.68 -10.43
C PRO A 104 0.53 4.69 -9.52
N VAL A 105 0.29 3.55 -8.86
CA VAL A 105 -0.67 3.39 -7.78
C VAL A 105 0.13 3.13 -6.51
N ILE A 106 0.31 4.17 -5.69
CA ILE A 106 1.03 4.07 -4.42
C ILE A 106 0.04 3.62 -3.34
N ILE A 107 0.30 2.48 -2.71
CA ILE A 107 -0.54 1.93 -1.65
C ILE A 107 0.27 1.94 -0.35
N GLY A 108 -0.06 2.86 0.56
CA GLY A 108 0.57 2.97 1.88
C GLY A 108 -0.11 2.03 2.88
N CYS A 109 0.62 0.99 3.30
CA CYS A 109 0.21 0.05 4.35
C CYS A 109 1.16 0.10 5.55
N VAL A 110 1.68 1.29 5.84
CA VAL A 110 2.67 1.55 6.89
C VAL A 110 1.98 1.96 8.20
N ASP A 111 2.67 1.76 9.31
CA ASP A 111 2.20 2.05 10.67
C ASP A 111 2.79 3.33 11.27
N ASN A 112 3.46 4.15 10.45
CA ASN A 112 4.09 5.39 10.90
C ASN A 112 3.83 6.55 9.94
N ASP A 113 3.66 7.75 10.50
CA ASP A 113 3.36 8.96 9.74
C ASP A 113 4.60 9.52 9.03
N ALA A 114 5.80 9.22 9.51
CA ALA A 114 7.04 9.61 8.85
C ALA A 114 7.12 9.04 7.42
N THR A 115 6.79 7.75 7.23
CA THR A 115 6.73 7.16 5.90
C THR A 115 5.56 7.72 5.09
N ARG A 116 4.37 7.95 5.71
CA ARG A 116 3.23 8.60 5.01
C ARG A 116 3.61 9.97 4.45
N MET A 117 4.35 10.78 5.20
CA MET A 117 4.86 12.07 4.71
C MET A 117 5.76 11.92 3.48
N ILE A 118 6.57 10.85 3.42
CA ILE A 118 7.39 10.53 2.25
C ILE A 118 6.50 10.20 1.06
N LEU A 119 5.49 9.34 1.23
CA LEU A 119 4.57 8.95 0.16
C LEU A 119 3.80 10.15 -0.39
N GLU A 120 3.29 11.03 0.48
CA GLU A 120 2.65 12.26 0.06
C GLU A 120 3.59 13.24 -0.66
N LYS A 121 4.88 13.29 -0.25
CA LYS A 121 5.89 14.10 -0.93
C LYS A 121 6.13 13.59 -2.35
N VAL A 122 6.19 12.26 -2.56
CA VAL A 122 6.28 11.64 -3.88
C VAL A 122 5.02 11.95 -4.69
N PHE A 123 3.82 11.73 -4.14
CA PHE A 123 2.54 12.07 -4.77
C PHE A 123 2.52 13.52 -5.27
N LYS A 124 2.96 14.47 -4.46
CA LYS A 124 2.97 15.91 -4.82
C LYS A 124 3.88 16.23 -6.00
N LYS A 125 4.87 15.38 -6.29
CA LYS A 125 5.83 15.57 -7.39
C LYS A 125 5.42 14.94 -8.72
N LEU A 126 4.47 14.02 -8.70
CA LEU A 126 3.97 13.34 -9.90
C LEU A 126 2.77 14.10 -10.48
N ASP A 127 2.58 14.04 -11.81
CA ASP A 127 1.46 14.66 -12.51
C ASP A 127 0.26 13.71 -12.60
N ASP A 128 0.52 12.41 -12.85
CA ASP A 128 -0.47 11.34 -12.88
C ASP A 128 -0.14 10.30 -11.81
N VAL A 129 -0.99 10.13 -10.82
CA VAL A 129 -0.77 9.20 -9.71
C VAL A 129 -2.06 8.91 -8.94
N ILE A 130 -2.21 7.67 -8.49
CA ILE A 130 -3.22 7.28 -7.52
C ILE A 130 -2.51 6.99 -6.19
N TYR A 131 -3.03 7.53 -5.10
CA TYR A 131 -2.54 7.25 -3.76
C TYR A 131 -3.66 6.70 -2.88
N ILE A 132 -3.45 5.50 -2.35
CA ILE A 132 -4.34 4.82 -1.42
C ILE A 132 -3.56 4.68 -0.11
N ASP A 133 -3.91 5.49 0.88
CA ASP A 133 -3.23 5.52 2.17
C ASP A 133 -4.11 4.88 3.23
N SER A 134 -3.64 3.79 3.81
CA SER A 134 -4.35 3.05 4.86
C SER A 134 -3.70 3.20 6.22
N ALA A 135 -4.54 3.38 7.23
CA ALA A 135 -4.14 3.35 8.63
C ALA A 135 -5.18 2.60 9.44
N ASN A 136 -4.73 1.75 10.36
CA ASN A 136 -5.63 1.05 11.26
C ASN A 136 -5.05 0.94 12.66
N SER A 137 -5.97 0.95 13.62
CA SER A 137 -5.74 0.61 15.02
C SER A 137 -6.16 -0.84 15.29
N GLU A 138 -6.45 -1.12 16.52
CA GLU A 138 -6.88 -2.44 16.99
C GLU A 138 -8.21 -2.90 16.39
N TYR A 139 -9.20 -2.01 16.28
CA TYR A 139 -10.58 -2.34 15.92
C TYR A 139 -11.09 -1.68 14.65
N GLU A 140 -10.46 -0.61 14.22
CA GLU A 140 -10.93 0.24 13.14
C GLU A 140 -9.77 0.74 12.28
N GLY A 141 -10.10 1.31 11.13
CA GLY A 141 -9.13 1.94 10.26
C GLY A 141 -9.80 2.91 9.31
N ASN A 142 -8.98 3.56 8.52
CA ASN A 142 -9.44 4.44 7.47
C ASN A 142 -8.52 4.34 6.26
N ILE A 143 -9.09 4.62 5.09
CA ILE A 143 -8.39 4.61 3.81
C ILE A 143 -8.68 5.96 3.15
N TYR A 144 -7.62 6.69 2.80
CA TYR A 144 -7.70 7.90 2.00
C TYR A 144 -7.35 7.55 0.56
N ILE A 145 -8.24 7.87 -0.38
CA ILE A 145 -8.07 7.64 -1.80
C ILE A 145 -7.97 8.99 -2.48
N THR A 146 -6.82 9.31 -3.01
CA THR A 146 -6.53 10.58 -3.65
C THR A 146 -5.92 10.32 -5.02
N THR A 147 -6.41 10.99 -6.04
CA THR A 147 -5.83 10.91 -7.37
C THR A 147 -5.28 12.27 -7.79
N LYS A 148 -4.32 12.22 -8.68
CA LYS A 148 -3.86 13.38 -9.44
C LYS A 148 -3.80 13.01 -10.91
N LYS A 149 -4.36 13.87 -11.75
CA LYS A 149 -4.35 13.73 -13.19
C LYS A 149 -3.98 15.06 -13.84
N ASP A 150 -3.06 15.03 -14.77
CA ASP A 150 -2.53 16.24 -15.45
C ASP A 150 -2.10 17.32 -14.43
N GLY A 151 -1.51 16.90 -13.31
CA GLY A 151 -1.09 17.77 -12.21
C GLY A 151 -2.20 18.27 -11.28
N ILE A 152 -3.47 17.93 -11.54
CA ILE A 152 -4.63 18.38 -10.76
C ILE A 152 -5.04 17.30 -9.76
N GLN A 153 -4.91 17.63 -8.47
CA GLN A 153 -5.37 16.77 -7.37
C GLN A 153 -6.89 16.83 -7.24
N GLN A 154 -7.55 15.67 -7.09
CA GLN A 154 -9.01 15.58 -7.08
C GLN A 154 -9.63 15.54 -5.67
N SER A 155 -8.97 14.88 -4.71
CA SER A 155 -9.44 14.79 -3.33
C SER A 155 -8.32 15.08 -2.33
N ASN A 156 -8.66 15.17 -1.04
CA ASN A 156 -7.69 15.53 0.00
C ASN A 156 -6.76 14.37 0.34
N LEU A 157 -5.48 14.69 0.54
CA LEU A 157 -4.52 13.83 1.21
C LEU A 157 -4.83 13.71 2.70
N ARG A 158 -4.37 12.66 3.35
CA ARG A 158 -4.52 12.51 4.81
C ARG A 158 -3.97 13.71 5.57
N SER A 159 -2.80 14.24 5.21
CA SER A 159 -2.20 15.41 5.88
C SER A 159 -3.03 16.70 5.77
N GLN A 160 -3.96 16.78 4.82
CA GLN A 160 -4.89 17.92 4.68
C GLN A 160 -6.11 17.80 5.59
N CYS A 161 -6.40 16.59 6.09
CA CYS A 161 -7.55 16.30 6.96
C CYS A 161 -7.14 15.94 8.40
N TYR A 162 -5.91 15.44 8.57
CA TYR A 162 -5.41 14.90 9.81
C TYR A 162 -3.98 15.40 10.08
N LYS A 163 -3.69 15.76 11.31
CA LYS A 163 -2.33 16.16 11.70
C LYS A 163 -1.49 14.91 11.96
N PHE A 164 -0.42 14.75 11.21
CA PHE A 164 0.52 13.66 11.40
C PHE A 164 1.27 13.77 12.72
N ASP A 165 1.54 12.63 13.33
CA ASP A 165 2.40 12.54 14.50
C ASP A 165 3.88 12.77 14.09
N LEU A 166 4.67 13.28 15.05
CA LEU A 166 6.12 13.44 14.87
C LEU A 166 6.83 12.14 15.23
N ASP A 167 6.43 11.04 14.62
CA ASP A 167 7.10 9.77 14.78
C ASP A 167 8.39 9.69 13.94
N LYS A 168 9.23 8.71 14.24
CA LYS A 168 10.50 8.52 13.54
C LYS A 168 10.31 7.56 12.36
N HIS A 169 10.98 7.87 11.26
CA HIS A 169 11.10 6.91 10.14
C HIS A 169 11.82 5.63 10.64
N PRO A 170 11.47 4.42 10.12
CA PRO A 170 12.11 3.17 10.55
C PRO A 170 13.64 3.16 10.48
N LEU A 171 14.24 3.89 9.54
CA LEU A 171 15.68 4.07 9.44
C LEU A 171 16.29 4.87 10.61
N ASP A 172 15.49 5.71 11.28
CA ASP A 172 15.90 6.59 12.38
C ASP A 172 15.62 5.98 13.77
N VAL A 173 15.05 4.77 13.80
CA VAL A 173 14.66 4.08 15.04
C VAL A 173 15.71 3.02 15.39
N SER A 174 16.20 3.04 16.63
CA SER A 174 17.11 2.00 17.11
C SER A 174 16.40 0.64 17.25
N CYS A 175 17.17 -0.46 17.14
CA CYS A 175 16.65 -1.82 17.33
C CYS A 175 15.93 -2.01 18.68
N GLN A 176 16.34 -1.30 19.73
CA GLN A 176 15.71 -1.35 21.05
C GLN A 176 14.36 -0.62 21.08
N GLU A 177 14.25 0.52 20.40
CA GLU A 177 12.99 1.26 20.25
C GLU A 177 11.99 0.52 19.37
N GLN A 178 12.44 -0.20 18.35
CA GLN A 178 11.58 -1.06 17.51
C GLN A 178 10.96 -2.22 18.32
N ALA A 179 11.74 -2.84 19.20
CA ALA A 179 11.27 -3.94 20.05
C ALA A 179 10.22 -3.50 21.08
N ALA A 180 10.26 -2.23 21.51
CA ALA A 180 9.35 -1.67 22.52
C ALA A 180 7.99 -1.23 21.95
N LYS A 181 7.85 -1.07 20.64
CA LYS A 181 6.57 -0.71 19.98
C LYS A 181 5.65 -1.94 19.90
N GLY A 182 4.93 -2.19 20.98
CA GLY A 182 3.83 -3.15 21.03
C GLY A 182 2.60 -2.62 20.29
N ASN A 183 2.61 -2.61 18.97
CA ASN A 183 1.41 -2.27 18.21
C ASN A 183 0.51 -3.52 18.14
N VAL A 184 -0.54 -3.54 18.96
CA VAL A 184 -1.52 -4.63 18.94
C VAL A 184 -2.44 -4.43 17.74
N GLN A 185 -2.19 -5.18 16.68
CA GLN A 185 -3.07 -5.22 15.51
C GLN A 185 -3.76 -6.58 15.46
N PHE A 186 -5.06 -6.58 15.27
CA PHE A 186 -5.82 -7.81 15.09
C PHE A 186 -5.85 -8.26 13.63
N LEU A 187 -5.72 -9.57 13.43
CA LEU A 187 -5.82 -10.20 12.11
C LEU A 187 -7.10 -9.76 11.36
N VAL A 188 -8.24 -9.73 12.05
CA VAL A 188 -9.53 -9.41 11.42
C VAL A 188 -9.56 -7.96 10.91
N THR A 189 -9.02 -7.00 11.66
CA THR A 189 -8.95 -5.61 11.23
C THR A 189 -8.01 -5.46 10.03
N ASN A 190 -6.83 -6.07 10.09
CA ASN A 190 -5.89 -6.08 8.96
C ASN A 190 -6.50 -6.71 7.71
N ALA A 191 -7.24 -7.82 7.85
CA ALA A 191 -7.90 -8.48 6.72
C ALA A 191 -9.01 -7.60 6.11
N LYS A 192 -9.82 -6.93 6.93
CA LYS A 192 -10.83 -5.98 6.45
C LYS A 192 -10.21 -4.81 5.69
N MET A 193 -9.14 -4.24 6.24
CA MET A 193 -8.39 -3.18 5.57
C MET A 193 -7.84 -3.65 4.21
N ALA A 194 -7.23 -4.84 4.17
CA ALA A 194 -6.69 -5.41 2.94
C ALA A 194 -7.78 -5.64 1.88
N VAL A 195 -8.94 -6.17 2.27
CA VAL A 195 -10.09 -6.35 1.37
C VAL A 195 -10.62 -5.02 0.87
N SER A 196 -10.76 -4.01 1.75
CA SER A 196 -11.22 -2.69 1.35
C SER A 196 -10.26 -2.01 0.37
N ILE A 197 -8.94 -2.14 0.56
CA ILE A 197 -7.96 -1.65 -0.42
C ILE A 197 -8.10 -2.43 -1.74
N LEU A 198 -8.28 -3.74 -1.69
CA LEU A 198 -8.46 -4.57 -2.88
C LEU A 198 -9.71 -4.17 -3.67
N GLU A 199 -10.80 -3.79 -2.99
CA GLU A 199 -12.01 -3.22 -3.64
C GLU A 199 -11.68 -1.95 -4.43
N HIS A 200 -10.88 -1.04 -3.86
CA HIS A 200 -10.44 0.17 -4.58
C HIS A 200 -9.52 -0.14 -5.75
N CYS A 201 -8.61 -1.10 -5.61
CA CYS A 201 -7.76 -1.57 -6.72
C CYS A 201 -8.63 -2.15 -7.85
N ASN A 202 -9.62 -2.99 -7.53
CA ASN A 202 -10.54 -3.53 -8.50
C ASN A 202 -11.38 -2.42 -9.17
N ALA A 203 -11.91 -1.48 -8.38
CA ALA A 203 -12.67 -0.35 -8.90
C ALA A 203 -11.83 0.51 -9.84
N LEU A 204 -10.54 0.72 -9.54
CA LEU A 204 -9.61 1.43 -10.42
C LEU A 204 -9.45 0.70 -11.77
N ILE A 205 -9.20 -0.61 -11.75
CA ILE A 205 -9.04 -1.43 -12.96
C ILE A 205 -10.33 -1.43 -13.80
N MET A 206 -11.49 -1.39 -13.15
CA MET A 206 -12.80 -1.33 -13.79
C MET A 206 -13.26 0.09 -14.15
N TYR A 207 -12.40 1.09 -14.01
CA TYR A 207 -12.71 2.52 -14.22
C TYR A 207 -13.88 3.03 -13.37
N GLN A 208 -14.00 2.54 -12.14
CA GLN A 208 -15.06 2.87 -11.18
C GLN A 208 -14.52 3.35 -9.83
N LEU A 209 -13.25 3.77 -9.80
CA LEU A 209 -12.62 4.25 -8.56
C LEU A 209 -13.38 5.46 -8.03
N LYS A 210 -13.62 5.47 -6.74
CA LYS A 210 -14.16 6.60 -5.99
C LYS A 210 -13.07 7.14 -5.07
N GLU A 211 -12.98 8.45 -5.02
CA GLU A 211 -12.03 9.17 -4.17
C GLU A 211 -12.68 9.60 -2.86
N GLY A 212 -11.86 9.93 -1.87
CA GLY A 212 -12.33 10.37 -0.57
C GLY A 212 -11.82 9.52 0.57
N VAL A 213 -12.58 9.41 1.63
CA VAL A 213 -12.20 8.68 2.86
C VAL A 213 -13.20 7.55 3.11
N GLN A 214 -12.68 6.34 3.24
CA GLN A 214 -13.43 5.20 3.73
C GLN A 214 -13.08 4.94 5.19
N LEU A 215 -14.08 4.90 6.06
CA LEU A 215 -13.92 4.39 7.42
C LEU A 215 -14.18 2.87 7.42
N VAL A 216 -13.25 2.14 8.03
CA VAL A 216 -13.32 0.69 8.15
C VAL A 216 -13.38 0.34 9.63
N ASN A 217 -14.52 -0.07 10.10
CA ASN A 217 -14.71 -0.56 11.45
C ASN A 217 -14.57 -2.09 11.45
N ARG A 218 -14.18 -2.69 12.56
CA ARG A 218 -14.16 -4.15 12.74
C ARG A 218 -15.50 -4.79 12.40
N PHE A 219 -16.61 -4.09 12.63
CA PHE A 219 -17.97 -4.59 12.47
C PHE A 219 -18.71 -3.98 11.26
N GLU A 220 -18.31 -2.80 10.79
CA GLU A 220 -18.96 -2.11 9.68
C GLU A 220 -17.98 -1.35 8.81
N THR A 221 -18.42 -0.97 7.63
CA THR A 221 -17.69 -0.12 6.69
C THR A 221 -18.60 1.04 6.28
N VAL A 222 -18.09 2.27 6.44
CA VAL A 222 -18.81 3.49 6.09
C VAL A 222 -17.95 4.33 5.15
N PHE A 223 -18.60 4.88 4.11
CA PHE A 223 -17.94 5.73 3.13
C PHE A 223 -18.38 7.17 3.28
N TYR A 224 -17.43 8.10 3.25
CA TYR A 224 -17.65 9.54 3.32
C TYR A 224 -17.00 10.25 2.13
N ASP A 225 -17.62 11.35 1.70
CA ASP A 225 -17.13 12.26 0.64
C ASP A 225 -16.75 11.58 -0.67
N TRP A 226 -17.76 11.05 -1.33
CA TRP A 226 -17.61 10.46 -2.64
C TRP A 226 -17.73 11.50 -3.75
N SER A 227 -16.67 11.76 -4.47
CA SER A 227 -16.72 12.36 -5.80
C SER A 227 -16.57 11.24 -6.84
N TYR A 228 -17.45 11.23 -7.83
CA TYR A 228 -17.28 10.40 -9.02
C TYR A 228 -16.43 11.19 -10.00
N THR A 229 -15.22 10.76 -10.21
CA THR A 229 -14.37 11.34 -11.24
C THR A 229 -13.85 10.22 -12.11
N TRP A 230 -14.55 9.99 -13.20
CA TRP A 230 -13.99 9.36 -14.43
C TRP A 230 -14.99 9.46 -15.57
#